data_95bc03885031f549580063aeee784276
#
_entry.id   95bc03885031f549580063aeee784276
#
_cell.length_a   1.000
_cell.length_b   1.000
_cell.length_c   1.000
_cell.angle_alpha   90.00
_cell.angle_beta   90.00
_cell.angle_gamma   90.00
#
_symmetry.space_group_name_H-M   'P 1'
#
loop_
_entity.id
_entity.type
_entity.pdbx_description
1 polymer ?
#
loop_
_entity_poly.entity_id
_entity_poly.type
_entity_poly.pdbx_seq_one_letter_code
_entity_poly.pdbx_strand_id
1 'polypeptide(L)'
;RNSFRGFKKIQTTEITPFMADEWNDFKREDESEMLTTIDTSVSSEELHKVAIAITQLPSEKKFLRKIQRLIDDRKKMFFENDSLDWAMGEMLAYGSLLLEGHDIRVSGQDVERGTFSHRHAIVKAEDSEEDVILLNKISDNQGKFRIYNSLLSEYGVLGFDYGYSMATPNSLTIWEAQFGDFSNGAQIMIDQYISAAEDKWKLQNGLVLLLPHGYEGQGAEHSSARVERYLQLCAKDNMFVANCSTPSNLFHLLRRQIKLSYRKPLIIFTPKSLLRHPLVVSKVKDFTDGNFKMVIDDCIVNSKQVKKLVFCSGKFYYDLYRARENRKVKDVAIVRIEQLFPLPIDEIRNILDKYFNANDIVWAQEEPKNMGVWSHLLLHLSEAKEFRSVSRRFYGAPAAGSSKRFNKRHNEVIDYVFDEKKDNFKLKKKRKKKRN
;
A
#
# COMPACT_ATOMS: atom_id res chain seq x y z
N ARG A 1 -50.01 8.12 24.70
CA ARG A 1 -49.36 7.91 26.03
C ARG A 1 -49.34 6.43 26.46
N ASN A 2 -50.17 5.53 25.94
CA ASN A 2 -50.24 4.13 26.35
C ASN A 2 -49.21 3.24 25.63
N SER A 3 -48.73 3.57 24.45
CA SER A 3 -47.74 2.83 23.73
C SER A 3 -46.32 2.90 24.36
N PHE A 4 -45.98 4.01 25.02
CA PHE A 4 -44.68 4.15 25.72
C PHE A 4 -44.58 3.39 27.04
N ARG A 5 -45.71 2.98 27.66
CA ARG A 5 -45.70 2.21 28.91
C ARG A 5 -45.38 0.74 28.70
N GLY A 6 -45.60 0.21 27.48
CA GLY A 6 -45.27 -1.17 27.13
C GLY A 6 -43.74 -1.43 27.04
N PHE A 7 -42.99 -0.46 26.55
CA PHE A 7 -41.54 -0.55 26.39
C PHE A 7 -40.74 -0.60 27.71
N LYS A 8 -41.31 -0.08 28.80
CA LYS A 8 -40.65 -0.13 30.13
C LYS A 8 -40.62 -1.53 30.79
N LYS A 9 -41.33 -2.51 30.24
CA LYS A 9 -41.38 -3.88 30.78
C LYS A 9 -40.40 -4.87 30.10
N ILE A 10 -39.76 -4.49 29.00
CA ILE A 10 -38.72 -5.31 28.34
C ILE A 10 -37.42 -5.02 29.07
N GLN A 11 -37.04 -5.90 29.99
CA GLN A 11 -35.81 -5.73 30.79
C GLN A 11 -34.53 -6.10 30.04
N THR A 12 -34.63 -6.99 29.05
CA THR A 12 -33.51 -7.35 28.15
C THR A 12 -34.05 -7.70 26.78
N THR A 13 -33.42 -7.21 25.74
CA THR A 13 -33.64 -7.65 24.36
C THR A 13 -32.39 -8.37 23.91
N GLU A 14 -32.51 -9.65 23.63
CA GLU A 14 -31.44 -10.37 22.96
C GLU A 14 -31.36 -9.85 21.51
N ILE A 15 -30.27 -9.18 21.18
CA ILE A 15 -29.98 -8.74 19.82
C ILE A 15 -28.95 -9.73 19.28
N THR A 16 -29.37 -10.53 18.31
CA THR A 16 -28.41 -11.32 17.52
C THR A 16 -27.60 -10.35 16.67
N PRO A 17 -26.26 -10.29 16.80
CA PRO A 17 -25.44 -9.46 15.95
C PRO A 17 -25.64 -9.81 14.48
N PHE A 18 -25.61 -8.83 13.59
CA PHE A 18 -25.68 -9.07 12.15
C PHE A 18 -24.51 -9.96 11.72
N MET A 19 -24.79 -11.02 10.98
CA MET A 19 -23.81 -12.01 10.48
C MET A 19 -22.96 -12.65 11.62
N ALA A 20 -23.60 -12.96 12.75
CA ALA A 20 -22.90 -13.47 13.93
C ALA A 20 -22.12 -14.76 13.64
N ASP A 21 -22.67 -15.66 12.82
CA ASP A 21 -22.06 -16.95 12.51
C ASP A 21 -20.77 -16.80 11.71
N GLU A 22 -20.74 -15.89 10.72
CA GLU A 22 -19.56 -15.64 9.88
C GLU A 22 -18.43 -14.94 10.65
N TRP A 23 -18.77 -14.19 11.69
CA TRP A 23 -17.82 -13.38 12.47
C TRP A 23 -17.47 -13.96 13.84
N ASN A 24 -17.92 -15.16 14.17
CA ASN A 24 -17.78 -15.75 15.50
C ASN A 24 -16.32 -16.01 15.92
N ASP A 25 -15.45 -16.30 14.93
CA ASP A 25 -14.03 -16.59 15.16
C ASP A 25 -13.16 -15.34 15.21
N PHE A 26 -13.73 -14.15 14.98
CA PHE A 26 -12.98 -12.92 14.93
C PHE A 26 -13.11 -12.12 16.21
N LYS A 27 -11.96 -11.75 16.76
CA LYS A 27 -11.89 -10.87 17.93
C LYS A 27 -12.15 -9.43 17.54
N ARG A 28 -12.42 -8.61 18.54
CA ARG A 28 -12.35 -7.14 18.44
C ARG A 28 -11.14 -6.70 19.22
N GLU A 29 -10.14 -6.24 18.50
CA GLU A 29 -8.86 -5.87 19.09
C GLU A 29 -8.80 -4.37 19.36
N ASP A 30 -7.98 -3.98 20.34
CA ASP A 30 -7.72 -2.59 20.66
C ASP A 30 -6.39 -2.08 20.04
N GLU A 31 -6.10 -0.81 20.22
CA GLU A 31 -5.03 -0.07 19.55
C GLU A 31 -3.65 -0.74 19.66
N SER A 32 -3.35 -1.33 20.81
CA SER A 32 -2.04 -1.91 21.09
C SER A 32 -1.70 -3.10 20.19
N GLU A 33 -2.72 -3.82 19.71
CA GLU A 33 -2.54 -5.02 18.89
C GLU A 33 -2.33 -4.71 17.40
N MET A 34 -2.78 -3.56 16.91
CA MET A 34 -2.58 -3.14 15.53
C MET A 34 -1.12 -2.84 15.17
N LEU A 35 -0.26 -2.59 16.16
CA LEU A 35 1.18 -2.42 16.00
C LEU A 35 1.97 -3.70 16.29
N THR A 36 1.29 -4.79 16.62
CA THR A 36 1.94 -6.07 16.87
C THR A 36 2.46 -6.68 15.57
N THR A 37 3.69 -7.12 15.61
CA THR A 37 4.31 -7.86 14.53
C THR A 37 3.91 -9.33 14.61
N ILE A 38 3.37 -9.87 13.52
CA ILE A 38 3.04 -11.28 13.40
C ILE A 38 3.88 -11.95 12.32
N ASP A 39 4.14 -13.25 12.48
CA ASP A 39 4.82 -14.03 11.45
C ASP A 39 3.91 -14.21 10.22
N THR A 40 4.40 -13.80 9.09
CA THR A 40 3.76 -13.91 7.78
C THR A 40 4.64 -14.62 6.75
N SER A 41 5.70 -15.26 7.22
CA SER A 41 6.60 -16.07 6.40
C SER A 41 5.89 -17.28 5.78
N VAL A 42 6.49 -17.85 4.78
CA VAL A 42 6.03 -19.05 4.07
C VAL A 42 7.20 -20.01 3.93
N SER A 43 6.98 -21.29 4.10
CA SER A 43 8.02 -22.28 3.89
C SER A 43 8.59 -22.19 2.45
N SER A 44 9.87 -22.47 2.30
CA SER A 44 10.51 -22.49 0.97
C SER A 44 9.82 -23.47 0.03
N GLU A 45 9.35 -24.60 0.54
CA GLU A 45 8.63 -25.61 -0.23
C GLU A 45 7.31 -25.09 -0.80
N GLU A 46 6.48 -24.47 0.04
CA GLU A 46 5.22 -23.87 -0.40
C GLU A 46 5.44 -22.74 -1.41
N LEU A 47 6.43 -21.87 -1.15
CA LEU A 47 6.76 -20.78 -2.06
C LEU A 47 7.21 -21.29 -3.43
N HIS A 48 8.04 -22.37 -3.46
CA HIS A 48 8.45 -23.03 -4.71
C HIS A 48 7.24 -23.65 -5.42
N LYS A 49 6.31 -24.29 -4.70
CA LYS A 49 5.11 -24.87 -5.28
C LYS A 49 4.26 -23.81 -5.98
N VAL A 50 4.08 -22.65 -5.35
CA VAL A 50 3.38 -21.51 -5.97
C VAL A 50 4.14 -21.02 -7.20
N ALA A 51 5.47 -20.81 -7.07
CA ALA A 51 6.29 -20.29 -8.16
C ALA A 51 6.26 -21.21 -9.41
N ILE A 52 6.32 -22.54 -9.22
CA ILE A 52 6.17 -23.50 -10.32
C ILE A 52 4.83 -23.31 -11.01
N ALA A 53 3.73 -23.26 -10.26
CA ALA A 53 2.38 -23.16 -10.83
C ALA A 53 2.17 -21.86 -11.63
N ILE A 54 2.62 -20.72 -11.11
CA ILE A 54 2.43 -19.42 -11.79
C ILE A 54 3.45 -19.15 -12.93
N THR A 55 4.44 -20.01 -13.10
CA THR A 55 5.47 -19.91 -14.16
C THR A 55 5.43 -21.05 -15.16
N GLN A 56 4.37 -21.84 -15.17
CA GLN A 56 4.17 -22.95 -16.10
C GLN A 56 2.83 -22.82 -16.83
N LEU A 57 2.89 -22.61 -18.14
CA LEU A 57 1.71 -22.63 -19.01
C LEU A 57 1.28 -24.07 -19.32
N PRO A 58 -0.03 -24.36 -19.43
CA PRO A 58 -0.53 -25.65 -19.91
C PRO A 58 0.04 -25.99 -21.29
N SER A 59 0.64 -27.15 -21.44
CA SER A 59 1.30 -27.58 -22.69
C SER A 59 0.32 -27.90 -23.82
N GLU A 60 -0.92 -28.23 -23.47
CA GLU A 60 -2.01 -28.55 -24.40
C GLU A 60 -2.65 -27.31 -25.07
N LYS A 61 -2.27 -26.10 -24.60
CA LYS A 61 -2.83 -24.82 -25.09
C LYS A 61 -1.75 -23.98 -25.75
N LYS A 62 -2.15 -23.21 -26.75
CA LYS A 62 -1.29 -22.21 -27.38
C LYS A 62 -1.47 -20.84 -26.73
N PHE A 63 -0.38 -20.12 -26.58
CA PHE A 63 -0.40 -18.76 -26.01
C PHE A 63 0.42 -17.82 -26.90
N LEU A 64 0.01 -16.55 -26.94
CA LEU A 64 0.74 -15.50 -27.63
C LEU A 64 2.19 -15.42 -27.14
N ARG A 65 3.13 -15.19 -28.05
CA ARG A 65 4.58 -15.02 -27.74
C ARG A 65 4.84 -14.07 -26.58
N LYS A 66 4.05 -13.01 -26.47
CA LYS A 66 4.18 -12.03 -25.39
C LYS A 66 3.88 -12.65 -24.02
N ILE A 67 2.89 -13.53 -23.94
CA ILE A 67 2.54 -14.24 -22.69
C ILE A 67 3.62 -15.26 -22.35
N GLN A 68 4.08 -16.06 -23.34
CA GLN A 68 5.18 -17.01 -23.12
C GLN A 68 6.40 -16.31 -22.55
N ARG A 69 6.84 -15.19 -23.17
CA ARG A 69 7.96 -14.38 -22.67
C ARG A 69 7.74 -13.88 -21.24
N LEU A 70 6.54 -13.39 -20.91
CA LEU A 70 6.21 -12.91 -19.56
C LEU A 70 6.39 -14.03 -18.54
N ILE A 71 5.90 -15.22 -18.83
CA ILE A 71 6.01 -16.39 -17.95
C ILE A 71 7.46 -16.87 -17.83
N ASP A 72 8.21 -16.90 -18.94
CA ASP A 72 9.64 -17.22 -18.92
C ASP A 72 10.45 -16.21 -18.07
N ASP A 73 10.13 -14.91 -18.21
CA ASP A 73 10.80 -13.88 -17.40
C ASP A 73 10.49 -14.06 -15.90
N ARG A 74 9.25 -14.39 -15.51
CA ARG A 74 8.89 -14.72 -14.13
C ARG A 74 9.62 -15.95 -13.61
N LYS A 75 9.74 -16.98 -14.45
CA LYS A 75 10.50 -18.19 -14.13
C LYS A 75 11.95 -17.86 -13.82
N LYS A 76 12.59 -17.05 -14.66
CA LYS A 76 13.97 -16.58 -14.43
C LYS A 76 14.09 -15.74 -13.16
N MET A 77 13.16 -14.84 -12.89
CA MET A 77 13.18 -14.03 -11.66
C MET A 77 13.27 -14.89 -10.41
N PHE A 78 12.52 -15.99 -10.35
CA PHE A 78 12.46 -16.85 -9.16
C PHE A 78 13.60 -17.88 -9.13
N PHE A 79 13.83 -18.62 -10.23
CA PHE A 79 14.70 -19.79 -10.22
C PHE A 79 16.16 -19.50 -10.61
N GLU A 80 16.42 -18.38 -11.30
CA GLU A 80 17.77 -18.09 -11.81
C GLU A 80 18.36 -16.81 -11.19
N ASN A 81 17.57 -15.74 -11.08
CA ASN A 81 18.09 -14.41 -10.74
C ASN A 81 17.96 -14.04 -9.26
N ASP A 82 17.14 -14.78 -8.49
CA ASP A 82 16.76 -14.41 -7.09
C ASP A 82 16.40 -12.91 -6.97
N SER A 83 15.52 -12.46 -7.89
CA SER A 83 15.19 -11.03 -8.03
C SER A 83 13.75 -10.87 -8.50
N LEU A 84 12.83 -10.81 -7.53
CA LEU A 84 11.39 -10.82 -7.72
C LEU A 84 10.83 -9.41 -7.79
N ASP A 85 10.11 -9.10 -8.86
CA ASP A 85 9.44 -7.82 -9.04
C ASP A 85 8.13 -7.72 -8.24
N TRP A 86 7.45 -6.56 -8.37
CA TRP A 86 6.21 -6.29 -7.65
C TRP A 86 5.10 -7.31 -7.95
N ALA A 87 4.93 -7.66 -9.23
CA ALA A 87 3.91 -8.62 -9.64
C ALA A 87 4.17 -10.02 -9.09
N MET A 88 5.44 -10.45 -9.04
CA MET A 88 5.81 -11.71 -8.41
C MET A 88 5.52 -11.69 -6.92
N GLY A 89 5.84 -10.61 -6.20
CA GLY A 89 5.51 -10.47 -4.78
C GLY A 89 4.00 -10.58 -4.52
N GLU A 90 3.20 -9.94 -5.34
CA GLU A 90 1.73 -10.00 -5.27
C GLU A 90 1.20 -11.41 -5.56
N MET A 91 1.64 -12.04 -6.65
CA MET A 91 1.18 -13.38 -7.04
C MET A 91 1.60 -14.47 -6.05
N LEU A 92 2.79 -14.35 -5.44
CA LEU A 92 3.24 -15.26 -4.39
C LEU A 92 2.42 -15.11 -3.10
N ALA A 93 2.02 -13.88 -2.73
CA ALA A 93 1.11 -13.66 -1.61
C ALA A 93 -0.24 -14.34 -1.84
N TYR A 94 -0.82 -14.16 -3.01
CA TYR A 94 -2.07 -14.83 -3.37
C TYR A 94 -1.93 -16.35 -3.35
N GLY A 95 -0.92 -16.87 -4.04
CA GLY A 95 -0.72 -18.32 -4.13
C GLY A 95 -0.49 -19.00 -2.78
N SER A 96 0.25 -18.37 -1.87
CA SER A 96 0.49 -18.90 -0.54
C SER A 96 -0.79 -18.91 0.33
N LEU A 97 -1.62 -17.85 0.24
CA LEU A 97 -2.91 -17.81 0.95
C LEU A 97 -3.90 -18.84 0.39
N LEU A 98 -3.90 -19.06 -0.93
CA LEU A 98 -4.71 -20.11 -1.54
C LEU A 98 -4.32 -21.50 -1.05
N LEU A 99 -3.02 -21.81 -0.92
CA LEU A 99 -2.53 -23.07 -0.34
C LEU A 99 -2.98 -23.28 1.11
N GLU A 100 -3.12 -22.19 1.86
CA GLU A 100 -3.65 -22.19 3.22
C GLU A 100 -5.17 -22.31 3.28
N GLY A 101 -5.85 -22.41 2.12
CA GLY A 101 -7.30 -22.60 2.03
C GLY A 101 -8.13 -21.31 2.00
N HIS A 102 -7.48 -20.14 1.92
CA HIS A 102 -8.20 -18.86 1.85
C HIS A 102 -8.63 -18.55 0.42
N ASP A 103 -9.90 -18.22 0.23
CA ASP A 103 -10.39 -17.67 -1.03
C ASP A 103 -9.89 -16.24 -1.23
N ILE A 104 -9.66 -15.88 -2.50
CA ILE A 104 -9.25 -14.52 -2.88
C ILE A 104 -10.18 -13.98 -3.94
N ARG A 105 -10.68 -12.77 -3.73
CA ARG A 105 -11.45 -12.00 -4.70
C ARG A 105 -10.75 -10.67 -5.00
N VAL A 106 -10.49 -10.42 -6.28
CA VAL A 106 -9.97 -9.13 -6.75
C VAL A 106 -10.94 -8.53 -7.76
N SER A 107 -11.28 -7.28 -7.63
CA SER A 107 -12.09 -6.56 -8.61
C SER A 107 -11.53 -5.16 -8.87
N GLY A 108 -11.89 -4.58 -10.00
CA GLY A 108 -11.49 -3.26 -10.44
C GLY A 108 -11.37 -3.16 -11.94
N GLN A 109 -11.11 -1.98 -12.47
CA GLN A 109 -10.96 -1.78 -13.91
C GLN A 109 -9.60 -2.31 -14.36
N ASP A 110 -9.59 -3.13 -15.41
CA ASP A 110 -8.38 -3.76 -15.97
C ASP A 110 -7.56 -4.64 -15.01
N VAL A 111 -8.12 -5.10 -13.89
CA VAL A 111 -7.36 -5.80 -12.84
C VAL A 111 -6.84 -7.16 -13.26
N GLU A 112 -7.50 -7.86 -14.17
CA GLU A 112 -7.08 -9.18 -14.66
C GLU A 112 -5.68 -9.15 -15.26
N ARG A 113 -5.37 -8.09 -16.01
CA ARG A 113 -4.05 -7.82 -16.57
C ARG A 113 -3.24 -6.88 -15.67
N GLY A 114 -3.91 -6.03 -14.91
CA GLY A 114 -3.41 -4.83 -14.28
C GLY A 114 -3.33 -3.66 -15.27
N THR A 115 -3.77 -2.46 -14.85
CA THR A 115 -3.75 -1.25 -15.69
C THR A 115 -2.38 -0.99 -16.32
N PHE A 116 -1.31 -1.31 -15.58
CA PHE A 116 0.08 -1.15 -16.03
C PHE A 116 0.67 -2.42 -16.65
N SER A 117 -0.18 -3.39 -17.03
CA SER A 117 0.20 -4.69 -17.63
C SER A 117 1.19 -5.50 -16.78
N HIS A 118 1.15 -5.37 -15.48
CA HIS A 118 2.09 -6.03 -14.55
C HIS A 118 1.57 -7.39 -14.06
N ARG A 119 0.28 -7.51 -13.74
CA ARG A 119 -0.30 -8.68 -13.06
C ARG A 119 -0.48 -9.87 -14.00
N HIS A 120 -1.24 -9.74 -15.07
CA HIS A 120 -1.61 -10.86 -15.95
C HIS A 120 -2.02 -12.11 -15.16
N ALA A 121 -3.00 -11.95 -14.25
CA ALA A 121 -3.54 -13.05 -13.45
C ALA A 121 -4.40 -14.01 -14.28
N ILE A 122 -5.01 -13.49 -15.33
CA ILE A 122 -5.66 -14.27 -16.39
C ILE A 122 -4.81 -14.18 -17.64
N VAL A 123 -4.51 -15.34 -18.25
CA VAL A 123 -3.92 -15.44 -19.58
C VAL A 123 -4.87 -16.18 -20.51
N LYS A 124 -5.01 -15.71 -21.75
CA LYS A 124 -5.95 -16.30 -22.73
C LYS A 124 -5.21 -17.23 -23.67
N ALA A 125 -5.81 -18.40 -23.93
CA ALA A 125 -5.37 -19.28 -24.99
C ALA A 125 -5.62 -18.62 -26.36
N GLU A 126 -4.64 -18.75 -27.29
CA GLU A 126 -4.66 -18.06 -28.59
C GLU A 126 -5.73 -18.63 -29.53
N ASP A 127 -6.01 -19.91 -29.43
CA ASP A 127 -6.86 -20.67 -30.33
C ASP A 127 -8.32 -20.77 -29.86
N SER A 128 -8.58 -20.63 -28.56
CA SER A 128 -9.90 -20.82 -27.96
C SER A 128 -10.43 -19.61 -27.19
N GLU A 129 -9.60 -18.59 -26.99
CA GLU A 129 -9.86 -17.44 -26.11
C GLU A 129 -10.19 -17.83 -24.65
N GLU A 130 -9.95 -19.09 -24.27
CA GLU A 130 -10.23 -19.60 -22.94
C GLU A 130 -9.36 -18.93 -21.90
N ASP A 131 -9.96 -18.51 -20.81
CA ASP A 131 -9.28 -17.93 -19.66
C ASP A 131 -8.54 -19.00 -18.85
N VAL A 132 -7.25 -18.77 -18.64
CA VAL A 132 -6.40 -19.64 -17.81
C VAL A 132 -5.92 -18.85 -16.61
N ILE A 133 -6.31 -19.30 -15.42
CA ILE A 133 -5.90 -18.73 -14.13
C ILE A 133 -4.91 -19.70 -13.49
N LEU A 134 -3.61 -19.38 -13.60
CA LEU A 134 -2.54 -20.24 -13.08
C LEU A 134 -2.61 -20.42 -11.57
N LEU A 135 -3.02 -19.39 -10.83
CA LEU A 135 -3.22 -19.44 -9.37
C LEU A 135 -4.26 -20.49 -8.92
N ASN A 136 -5.18 -20.91 -9.77
CA ASN A 136 -6.13 -21.98 -9.45
C ASN A 136 -5.61 -23.39 -9.78
N LYS A 137 -4.31 -23.51 -10.10
CA LYS A 137 -3.68 -24.78 -10.48
C LYS A 137 -2.49 -25.15 -9.59
N ILE A 138 -2.42 -24.63 -8.38
CA ILE A 138 -1.32 -24.89 -7.45
C ILE A 138 -1.53 -26.24 -6.74
N SER A 139 -2.77 -26.53 -6.33
CA SER A 139 -3.16 -27.76 -5.61
C SER A 139 -4.64 -28.05 -5.79
N ASP A 140 -5.03 -29.34 -5.70
CA ASP A 140 -6.45 -29.73 -5.75
C ASP A 140 -7.23 -29.26 -4.52
N ASN A 141 -6.55 -29.12 -3.36
CA ASN A 141 -7.14 -28.73 -2.09
C ASN A 141 -6.72 -27.32 -1.69
N GLN A 142 -6.96 -26.33 -2.53
CA GLN A 142 -6.65 -24.93 -2.27
C GLN A 142 -7.90 -24.06 -2.24
N GLY A 143 -7.78 -22.85 -1.69
CA GLY A 143 -8.75 -21.78 -1.89
C GLY A 143 -8.90 -21.39 -3.36
N LYS A 144 -9.94 -20.65 -3.70
CA LYS A 144 -10.26 -20.22 -5.05
C LYS A 144 -9.86 -18.77 -5.30
N PHE A 145 -9.07 -18.54 -6.35
CA PHE A 145 -8.76 -17.21 -6.84
C PHE A 145 -9.81 -16.76 -7.86
N ARG A 146 -10.43 -15.63 -7.61
CA ARG A 146 -11.42 -14.98 -8.47
C ARG A 146 -10.98 -13.55 -8.75
N ILE A 147 -10.92 -13.17 -10.02
CA ILE A 147 -10.53 -11.82 -10.42
C ILE A 147 -11.46 -11.35 -11.56
N TYR A 148 -11.90 -10.10 -11.48
CA TYR A 148 -12.91 -9.58 -12.39
C TYR A 148 -12.62 -8.14 -12.81
N ASN A 149 -12.54 -7.90 -14.10
CA ASN A 149 -12.62 -6.53 -14.63
C ASN A 149 -14.00 -5.96 -14.33
N SER A 150 -14.03 -4.91 -13.53
CA SER A 150 -15.28 -4.32 -13.07
C SER A 150 -15.91 -3.39 -14.09
N LEU A 151 -17.17 -3.04 -13.84
CA LEU A 151 -17.84 -1.93 -14.50
C LEU A 151 -17.16 -0.61 -14.16
N LEU A 152 -17.39 0.41 -15.00
CA LEU A 152 -16.92 1.77 -14.80
C LEU A 152 -17.82 2.48 -13.76
N SER A 153 -17.70 2.08 -12.49
CA SER A 153 -18.42 2.66 -11.37
C SER A 153 -17.70 2.32 -10.07
N GLU A 154 -16.80 3.19 -9.64
CA GLU A 154 -16.06 3.04 -8.37
C GLU A 154 -17.00 2.91 -7.18
N TYR A 155 -18.05 3.71 -7.15
CA TYR A 155 -19.08 3.69 -6.10
C TYR A 155 -19.78 2.33 -5.98
N GLY A 156 -20.30 1.82 -7.10
CA GLY A 156 -21.05 0.56 -7.10
C GLY A 156 -20.17 -0.65 -6.83
N VAL A 157 -18.97 -0.69 -7.42
CA VAL A 157 -18.04 -1.81 -7.28
C VAL A 157 -17.45 -1.86 -5.87
N LEU A 158 -16.99 -0.73 -5.34
CA LEU A 158 -16.45 -0.68 -3.96
C LEU A 158 -17.54 -1.01 -2.93
N GLY A 159 -18.78 -0.55 -3.15
CA GLY A 159 -19.91 -0.89 -2.28
C GLY A 159 -20.23 -2.38 -2.30
N PHE A 160 -20.17 -3.03 -3.47
CA PHE A 160 -20.35 -4.47 -3.57
C PHE A 160 -19.23 -5.24 -2.84
N ASP A 161 -17.96 -4.88 -3.08
CA ASP A 161 -16.82 -5.57 -2.46
C ASP A 161 -16.76 -5.34 -0.94
N TYR A 162 -17.23 -4.19 -0.46
CA TYR A 162 -17.42 -3.99 0.98
C TYR A 162 -18.41 -5.01 1.56
N GLY A 163 -19.58 -5.16 0.95
CA GLY A 163 -20.57 -6.15 1.37
C GLY A 163 -20.08 -7.61 1.22
N TYR A 164 -19.35 -7.90 0.15
CA TYR A 164 -18.73 -9.22 -0.07
C TYR A 164 -17.72 -9.55 1.02
N SER A 165 -16.84 -8.61 1.38
CA SER A 165 -15.86 -8.79 2.46
C SER A 165 -16.52 -8.99 3.82
N MET A 166 -17.69 -8.39 4.06
CA MET A 166 -18.46 -8.67 5.28
C MET A 166 -19.03 -10.09 5.31
N ALA A 167 -19.50 -10.59 4.16
CA ALA A 167 -20.07 -11.93 4.04
C ALA A 167 -19.01 -13.05 4.04
N THR A 168 -17.75 -12.71 3.79
CA THR A 168 -16.65 -13.67 3.66
C THR A 168 -15.40 -13.23 4.42
N PRO A 169 -15.43 -13.10 5.76
CA PRO A 169 -14.33 -12.54 6.54
C PRO A 169 -13.02 -13.34 6.48
N ASN A 170 -13.09 -14.62 6.09
CA ASN A 170 -11.93 -15.50 5.88
C ASN A 170 -11.31 -15.38 4.49
N SER A 171 -11.92 -14.61 3.60
CA SER A 171 -11.42 -14.37 2.23
C SER A 171 -10.66 -13.06 2.14
N LEU A 172 -9.61 -13.03 1.31
CA LEU A 172 -8.94 -11.78 0.94
C LEU A 172 -9.74 -11.11 -0.17
N THR A 173 -10.47 -10.06 0.18
CA THR A 173 -11.25 -9.26 -0.77
C THR A 173 -10.52 -7.98 -1.09
N ILE A 174 -10.25 -7.73 -2.38
CA ILE A 174 -9.46 -6.60 -2.87
C ILE A 174 -10.24 -5.83 -3.92
N TRP A 175 -10.34 -4.53 -3.75
CA TRP A 175 -10.72 -3.59 -4.81
C TRP A 175 -9.50 -2.77 -5.24
N GLU A 176 -9.18 -2.78 -6.55
CA GLU A 176 -8.12 -1.96 -7.11
C GLU A 176 -8.73 -0.82 -7.94
N ALA A 177 -8.44 0.42 -7.60
CA ALA A 177 -8.74 1.55 -8.45
C ALA A 177 -7.82 1.53 -9.67
N GLN A 178 -8.32 1.90 -10.86
CA GLN A 178 -7.49 2.00 -12.06
C GLN A 178 -6.33 2.98 -11.89
N PHE A 179 -6.61 4.12 -11.25
CA PHE A 179 -5.68 5.03 -10.60
C PHE A 179 -6.28 5.38 -9.24
N GLY A 180 -5.45 5.53 -8.22
CA GLY A 180 -5.94 5.88 -6.88
C GLY A 180 -6.69 7.22 -6.83
N ASP A 181 -6.41 8.13 -7.79
CA ASP A 181 -7.17 9.37 -8.00
C ASP A 181 -8.69 9.11 -8.13
N PHE A 182 -9.07 8.01 -8.78
CA PHE A 182 -10.47 7.70 -9.08
C PHE A 182 -11.24 7.13 -7.89
N SER A 183 -10.57 6.82 -6.78
CA SER A 183 -11.25 6.44 -5.54
C SER A 183 -12.19 7.54 -5.02
N ASN A 184 -12.01 8.78 -5.49
CA ASN A 184 -12.91 9.89 -5.19
C ASN A 184 -14.35 9.66 -5.70
N GLY A 185 -14.54 8.86 -6.76
CA GLY A 185 -15.85 8.44 -7.26
C GLY A 185 -16.61 7.53 -6.28
N ALA A 186 -15.91 6.92 -5.33
CA ALA A 186 -16.46 6.07 -4.27
C ALA A 186 -16.37 6.72 -2.88
N GLN A 187 -16.14 8.01 -2.77
CA GLN A 187 -15.92 8.70 -1.48
C GLN A 187 -17.02 8.45 -0.47
N ILE A 188 -18.27 8.34 -0.92
CA ILE A 188 -19.42 8.04 -0.05
C ILE A 188 -19.24 6.69 0.64
N MET A 189 -18.75 5.67 -0.08
CA MET A 189 -18.50 4.34 0.47
C MET A 189 -17.33 4.38 1.46
N ILE A 190 -16.31 5.16 1.17
CA ILE A 190 -15.16 5.34 2.05
C ILE A 190 -15.58 6.02 3.35
N ASP A 191 -16.31 7.14 3.28
CA ASP A 191 -16.68 7.96 4.45
C ASP A 191 -17.74 7.28 5.32
N GLN A 192 -18.75 6.63 4.70
CA GLN A 192 -19.92 6.15 5.43
C GLN A 192 -19.80 4.70 5.88
N TYR A 193 -18.99 3.88 5.21
CA TYR A 193 -18.88 2.45 5.48
C TYR A 193 -17.47 2.06 5.88
N ILE A 194 -16.46 2.21 5.00
CA ILE A 194 -15.12 1.69 5.23
C ILE A 194 -14.49 2.29 6.50
N SER A 195 -14.52 3.62 6.64
CA SER A 195 -13.91 4.31 7.77
C SER A 195 -14.77 4.35 9.04
N ALA A 196 -16.09 4.18 8.93
CA ALA A 196 -17.01 4.52 10.01
C ALA A 196 -17.91 3.38 10.50
N ALA A 197 -18.02 2.26 9.76
CA ALA A 197 -18.99 1.21 10.08
C ALA A 197 -18.73 0.53 11.43
N GLU A 198 -17.48 0.33 11.78
CA GLU A 198 -17.14 -0.30 13.06
C GLU A 198 -17.55 0.59 14.26
N ASP A 199 -17.30 1.88 14.16
CA ASP A 199 -17.71 2.82 15.24
C ASP A 199 -19.23 2.96 15.31
N LYS A 200 -19.91 3.10 14.15
CA LYS A 200 -21.37 3.27 14.08
C LYS A 200 -22.16 2.01 14.42
N TRP A 201 -21.75 0.87 13.88
CA TRP A 201 -22.56 -0.35 13.89
C TRP A 201 -21.85 -1.56 14.48
N LYS A 202 -20.61 -1.41 14.92
CA LYS A 202 -19.76 -2.50 15.43
C LYS A 202 -19.52 -3.60 14.38
N LEU A 203 -19.46 -3.22 13.11
CA LEU A 203 -19.23 -4.12 11.99
C LEU A 203 -17.78 -4.01 11.53
N GLN A 204 -17.03 -5.09 11.68
CA GLN A 204 -15.68 -5.21 11.13
C GLN A 204 -15.73 -5.45 9.63
N ASN A 205 -14.62 -5.18 8.94
CA ASN A 205 -14.47 -5.42 7.51
C ASN A 205 -12.99 -5.65 7.16
N GLY A 206 -12.71 -6.64 6.34
CA GLY A 206 -11.36 -6.99 5.91
C GLY A 206 -10.99 -6.50 4.49
N LEU A 207 -11.78 -5.61 3.89
CA LEU A 207 -11.57 -5.14 2.53
C LEU A 207 -10.21 -4.46 2.37
N VAL A 208 -9.51 -4.80 1.28
CA VAL A 208 -8.25 -4.17 0.86
C VAL A 208 -8.51 -3.25 -0.32
N LEU A 209 -8.00 -2.02 -0.25
CA LEU A 209 -7.98 -1.08 -1.37
C LEU A 209 -6.55 -0.97 -1.90
N LEU A 210 -6.35 -1.29 -3.18
CA LEU A 210 -5.09 -1.01 -3.89
C LEU A 210 -5.26 0.28 -4.69
N LEU A 211 -4.47 1.30 -4.35
CA LEU A 211 -4.60 2.65 -4.88
C LEU A 211 -3.31 3.09 -5.55
N PRO A 212 -3.18 2.96 -6.89
CA PRO A 212 -2.01 3.42 -7.61
C PRO A 212 -1.76 4.91 -7.35
N HIS A 213 -0.57 5.21 -6.77
CA HIS A 213 -0.18 6.54 -6.33
C HIS A 213 1.28 6.81 -6.70
N GLY A 214 1.56 8.03 -7.13
CA GLY A 214 2.93 8.47 -7.43
C GLY A 214 2.93 9.63 -8.41
N TYR A 215 3.83 10.57 -8.18
CA TYR A 215 4.00 11.78 -8.98
C TYR A 215 5.02 11.52 -10.08
N GLU A 216 4.54 11.21 -11.29
CA GLU A 216 5.34 10.74 -12.43
C GLU A 216 5.15 11.55 -13.72
N GLY A 217 4.54 12.73 -13.59
CA GLY A 217 4.33 13.63 -14.74
C GLY A 217 3.10 13.32 -15.60
N GLN A 218 2.20 12.46 -15.11
CA GLN A 218 0.98 12.03 -15.80
C GLN A 218 -0.22 12.99 -15.63
N GLY A 219 0.00 14.16 -15.00
CA GLY A 219 -1.05 15.16 -14.78
C GLY A 219 -1.76 15.04 -13.44
N ALA A 220 -2.77 15.90 -13.24
CA ALA A 220 -3.42 16.06 -11.94
C ALA A 220 -4.33 14.88 -11.56
N GLU A 221 -4.89 14.20 -12.55
CA GLU A 221 -5.88 13.14 -12.37
C GLU A 221 -5.27 11.72 -12.34
N HIS A 222 -3.92 11.60 -12.45
CA HIS A 222 -3.20 10.33 -12.52
C HIS A 222 -1.96 10.31 -11.62
N SER A 223 -1.97 11.09 -10.54
CA SER A 223 -0.81 11.25 -9.66
C SER A 223 -1.10 10.95 -8.20
N SER A 224 -2.27 11.29 -7.68
CA SER A 224 -2.53 11.24 -6.25
C SER A 224 -3.81 10.49 -5.89
N ALA A 225 -3.64 9.40 -5.14
CA ALA A 225 -4.74 8.73 -4.45
C ALA A 225 -5.25 9.52 -3.22
N ARG A 226 -4.75 10.75 -2.98
CA ARG A 226 -5.14 11.60 -1.86
C ARG A 226 -4.87 10.94 -0.50
N VAL A 227 -3.62 10.60 -0.25
CA VAL A 227 -3.13 10.00 1.01
C VAL A 227 -3.67 10.73 2.23
N GLU A 228 -3.67 12.06 2.20
CA GLU A 228 -4.15 12.93 3.27
C GLU A 228 -5.62 12.71 3.63
N ARG A 229 -6.47 12.33 2.68
CA ARG A 229 -7.90 12.08 2.95
C ARG A 229 -8.11 10.80 3.76
N TYR A 230 -7.41 9.74 3.41
CA TYR A 230 -7.46 8.49 4.16
C TYR A 230 -6.90 8.68 5.57
N LEU A 231 -5.77 9.36 5.71
CA LEU A 231 -5.17 9.65 7.01
C LEU A 231 -6.06 10.55 7.88
N GLN A 232 -6.82 11.46 7.28
CA GLN A 232 -7.81 12.29 8.01
C GLN A 232 -8.98 11.48 8.55
N LEU A 233 -9.34 10.37 7.89
CA LEU A 233 -10.42 9.47 8.31
C LEU A 233 -9.96 8.44 9.34
N CYS A 234 -8.66 8.35 9.62
CA CYS A 234 -8.10 7.43 10.59
C CYS A 234 -8.38 7.89 12.02
N ALA A 235 -9.04 7.04 12.80
CA ALA A 235 -9.32 7.27 14.22
C ALA A 235 -9.67 5.95 14.91
N LYS A 236 -9.31 5.79 16.19
CA LYS A 236 -9.72 4.64 17.02
C LYS A 236 -9.53 3.29 16.29
N ASP A 237 -8.40 3.09 15.67
CA ASP A 237 -8.01 1.80 15.05
C ASP A 237 -8.96 1.30 13.95
N ASN A 238 -9.62 2.21 13.27
CA ASN A 238 -10.66 1.89 12.30
C ASN A 238 -10.15 1.27 11.00
N MET A 239 -8.86 1.44 10.65
CA MET A 239 -8.29 0.89 9.41
C MET A 239 -6.76 0.86 9.48
N PHE A 240 -6.13 0.14 8.56
CA PHE A 240 -4.70 0.24 8.25
C PHE A 240 -4.46 1.11 7.03
N VAL A 241 -3.41 1.92 7.05
CA VAL A 241 -2.95 2.69 5.88
C VAL A 241 -1.46 2.44 5.67
N ALA A 242 -1.09 1.95 4.50
CA ALA A 242 0.29 1.61 4.15
C ALA A 242 0.70 2.13 2.76
N ASN A 243 1.99 2.36 2.61
CA ASN A 243 2.60 2.76 1.34
C ASN A 243 3.90 1.97 1.15
N CYS A 244 3.76 0.73 0.68
CA CYS A 244 4.87 -0.20 0.53
C CYS A 244 5.87 0.23 -0.54
N SER A 245 7.14 -0.02 -0.28
CA SER A 245 8.21 0.29 -1.21
C SER A 245 8.93 -0.93 -1.77
N THR A 246 8.66 -2.14 -1.27
CA THR A 246 9.28 -3.38 -1.76
C THR A 246 8.26 -4.48 -2.04
N PRO A 247 8.53 -5.39 -2.99
CA PRO A 247 7.65 -6.54 -3.28
C PRO A 247 7.41 -7.44 -2.07
N SER A 248 8.46 -7.75 -1.29
CA SER A 248 8.33 -8.59 -0.10
C SER A 248 7.50 -7.93 0.98
N ASN A 249 7.59 -6.60 1.15
CA ASN A 249 6.78 -5.92 2.16
C ASN A 249 5.29 -5.91 1.78
N LEU A 250 4.95 -5.78 0.49
CA LEU A 250 3.58 -5.98 0.00
C LEU A 250 3.08 -7.41 0.27
N PHE A 251 3.90 -8.42 -0.05
CA PHE A 251 3.60 -9.82 0.22
C PHE A 251 3.22 -10.05 1.69
N HIS A 252 4.07 -9.61 2.60
CA HIS A 252 3.82 -9.75 4.03
C HIS A 252 2.61 -8.97 4.51
N LEU A 253 2.35 -7.79 3.94
CA LEU A 253 1.18 -6.98 4.29
C LEU A 253 -0.13 -7.65 3.89
N LEU A 254 -0.20 -8.22 2.67
CA LEU A 254 -1.38 -8.94 2.20
C LEU A 254 -1.65 -10.20 3.03
N ARG A 255 -0.60 -10.92 3.39
CA ARG A 255 -0.72 -12.09 4.27
C ARG A 255 -1.13 -11.69 5.69
N ARG A 256 -0.56 -10.60 6.23
CA ARG A 256 -0.95 -10.06 7.53
C ARG A 256 -2.45 -9.79 7.61
N GLN A 257 -3.06 -9.25 6.56
CA GLN A 257 -4.49 -8.95 6.50
C GLN A 257 -5.37 -10.17 6.80
N ILE A 258 -4.94 -11.35 6.41
CA ILE A 258 -5.66 -12.61 6.64
C ILE A 258 -5.23 -13.32 7.93
N LYS A 259 -3.95 -13.20 8.31
CA LYS A 259 -3.39 -13.88 9.49
C LYS A 259 -3.78 -13.24 10.83
N LEU A 260 -4.24 -11.99 10.83
CA LEU A 260 -4.73 -11.33 12.04
C LEU A 260 -6.01 -12.00 12.55
N SER A 261 -6.17 -12.07 13.88
CA SER A 261 -7.36 -12.59 14.58
C SER A 261 -8.59 -11.67 14.48
N TYR A 262 -8.43 -10.50 13.90
CA TYR A 262 -9.46 -9.48 13.69
C TYR A 262 -9.38 -8.94 12.24
N ARG A 263 -10.36 -8.16 11.83
CA ARG A 263 -10.40 -7.57 10.49
C ARG A 263 -10.57 -6.06 10.57
N LYS A 264 -9.68 -5.35 9.88
CA LYS A 264 -9.78 -3.89 9.65
C LYS A 264 -9.60 -3.64 8.16
N PRO A 265 -10.27 -2.64 7.58
CA PRO A 265 -9.98 -2.21 6.21
C PRO A 265 -8.50 -1.87 6.05
N LEU A 266 -7.92 -2.24 4.92
CA LEU A 266 -6.53 -1.99 4.60
C LEU A 266 -6.40 -1.15 3.34
N ILE A 267 -5.85 0.05 3.47
CA ILE A 267 -5.58 0.96 2.37
C ILE A 267 -4.11 0.86 1.99
N ILE A 268 -3.81 0.44 0.76
CA ILE A 268 -2.44 0.33 0.25
C ILE A 268 -2.24 1.29 -0.91
N PHE A 269 -1.37 2.26 -0.75
CA PHE A 269 -0.87 3.05 -1.87
C PHE A 269 0.16 2.20 -2.63
N THR A 270 -0.13 1.93 -3.91
CA THR A 270 0.69 1.07 -4.77
C THR A 270 1.45 1.88 -5.80
N PRO A 271 2.65 1.45 -6.20
CA PRO A 271 3.42 2.17 -7.20
C PRO A 271 2.86 1.96 -8.61
N LYS A 272 3.31 2.80 -9.55
CA LYS A 272 3.05 2.68 -10.99
C LYS A 272 4.34 2.39 -11.76
N SER A 273 5.25 3.35 -11.85
CA SER A 273 6.53 3.18 -12.57
C SER A 273 7.47 2.16 -11.92
N LEU A 274 7.32 1.92 -10.61
CA LEU A 274 8.17 0.99 -9.89
C LEU A 274 7.80 -0.49 -10.09
N LEU A 275 6.64 -0.80 -10.66
CA LEU A 275 6.17 -2.18 -10.83
C LEU A 275 7.15 -3.10 -11.57
N ARG A 276 8.02 -2.52 -12.42
CA ARG A 276 9.08 -3.23 -13.17
C ARG A 276 10.43 -2.54 -13.04
N HIS A 277 10.61 -1.74 -12.00
CA HIS A 277 11.84 -0.97 -11.86
C HIS A 277 12.97 -1.87 -11.32
N PRO A 278 14.17 -1.90 -11.93
CA PRO A 278 15.25 -2.82 -11.56
C PRO A 278 15.73 -2.74 -10.10
N LEU A 279 15.53 -1.61 -9.44
CA LEU A 279 15.87 -1.44 -8.02
C LEU A 279 14.74 -1.89 -7.08
N VAL A 280 13.54 -2.15 -7.61
CA VAL A 280 12.35 -2.51 -6.81
C VAL A 280 12.13 -4.01 -6.92
N VAL A 281 13.04 -4.73 -6.32
CA VAL A 281 13.04 -6.19 -6.29
C VAL A 281 13.29 -6.70 -4.87
N SER A 282 12.87 -7.92 -4.61
CA SER A 282 13.12 -8.65 -3.36
C SER A 282 13.70 -10.03 -3.67
N LYS A 283 14.47 -10.57 -2.75
CA LYS A 283 15.01 -11.92 -2.86
C LYS A 283 14.00 -12.96 -2.39
N VAL A 284 14.11 -14.19 -2.84
CA VAL A 284 13.26 -15.30 -2.37
C VAL A 284 13.28 -15.42 -0.85
N LYS A 285 14.44 -15.24 -0.23
CA LYS A 285 14.59 -15.24 1.23
C LYS A 285 13.72 -14.20 1.94
N ASP A 286 13.48 -13.05 1.31
CA ASP A 286 12.68 -11.98 1.93
C ASP A 286 11.18 -12.35 2.03
N PHE A 287 10.74 -13.45 1.43
CA PHE A 287 9.38 -13.99 1.50
C PHE A 287 9.26 -15.18 2.45
N THR A 288 10.35 -15.92 2.62
CA THR A 288 10.41 -17.09 3.51
C THR A 288 10.75 -16.72 4.94
N ASP A 289 11.35 -15.57 5.16
CA ASP A 289 11.77 -15.09 6.47
C ASP A 289 11.09 -13.76 6.78
N GLY A 290 10.58 -13.63 8.01
CA GLY A 290 10.17 -12.35 8.55
C GLY A 290 8.68 -12.03 8.44
N ASN A 291 8.40 -10.75 8.33
CA ASN A 291 7.07 -10.17 8.48
C ASN A 291 6.98 -8.81 7.77
N PHE A 292 5.79 -8.23 7.81
CA PHE A 292 5.60 -6.85 7.38
C PHE A 292 6.41 -5.88 8.24
N LYS A 293 7.27 -5.09 7.61
CA LYS A 293 8.08 -4.05 8.27
C LYS A 293 7.35 -2.72 8.20
N MET A 294 6.94 -2.19 9.34
CA MET A 294 6.26 -0.90 9.43
C MET A 294 7.21 0.27 9.15
N VAL A 295 8.49 0.11 9.50
CA VAL A 295 9.58 1.02 9.17
C VAL A 295 10.73 0.22 8.55
N ILE A 296 11.31 0.71 7.46
CA ILE A 296 12.49 0.12 6.86
C ILE A 296 13.66 1.10 6.97
N ASP A 297 14.64 0.71 7.74
CA ASP A 297 15.84 1.49 8.00
C ASP A 297 16.80 1.53 6.81
N ASP A 298 17.74 2.47 6.84
CA ASP A 298 18.84 2.54 5.87
C ASP A 298 19.96 1.56 6.25
N CYS A 299 20.20 0.57 5.39
CA CYS A 299 21.24 -0.44 5.59
C CYS A 299 22.60 -0.08 4.95
N ILE A 300 22.69 1.08 4.26
CA ILE A 300 23.86 1.41 3.44
C ILE A 300 24.84 2.30 4.18
N VAL A 301 24.35 3.19 5.04
CA VAL A 301 25.14 4.21 5.73
C VAL A 301 25.58 3.77 7.12
N ASN A 302 26.75 4.24 7.55
CA ASN A 302 27.19 4.07 8.94
C ASN A 302 26.47 5.09 9.82
N SER A 303 25.64 4.63 10.77
CA SER A 303 24.80 5.49 11.63
C SER A 303 25.60 6.56 12.38
N LYS A 304 26.83 6.25 12.81
CA LYS A 304 27.70 7.19 13.53
C LYS A 304 28.18 8.38 12.68
N GLN A 305 28.15 8.25 11.34
CA GLN A 305 28.59 9.28 10.41
C GLN A 305 27.44 10.09 9.83
N VAL A 306 26.20 9.68 10.11
CA VAL A 306 24.99 10.34 9.58
C VAL A 306 24.82 11.70 10.24
N LYS A 307 24.74 12.73 9.42
CA LYS A 307 24.46 14.13 9.83
C LYS A 307 23.04 14.55 9.50
N LYS A 308 22.41 13.88 8.53
CA LYS A 308 21.05 14.14 8.09
C LYS A 308 20.26 12.85 8.06
N LEU A 309 19.09 12.84 8.69
CA LEU A 309 18.14 11.75 8.68
C LEU A 309 16.91 12.17 7.87
N VAL A 310 16.59 11.40 6.82
CA VAL A 310 15.45 11.66 5.93
C VAL A 310 14.44 10.55 6.10
N PHE A 311 13.24 10.89 6.55
CA PHE A 311 12.08 10.01 6.49
C PHE A 311 11.29 10.29 5.21
N CYS A 312 10.83 9.24 4.56
CA CYS A 312 9.95 9.29 3.39
C CYS A 312 9.03 8.07 3.34
N SER A 313 8.20 7.95 2.33
CA SER A 313 7.30 6.81 2.13
C SER A 313 7.21 6.43 0.65
N GLY A 314 6.97 5.14 0.38
CA GLY A 314 6.68 4.61 -0.94
C GLY A 314 7.73 4.93 -2.02
N LYS A 315 7.23 5.27 -3.20
CA LYS A 315 8.05 5.51 -4.41
C LYS A 315 9.15 6.55 -4.22
N PHE A 316 8.90 7.60 -3.46
CA PHE A 316 9.83 8.72 -3.35
C PHE A 316 11.19 8.32 -2.76
N TYR A 317 11.24 7.21 -2.02
CA TYR A 317 12.50 6.61 -1.56
C TYR A 317 13.48 6.38 -2.72
N TYR A 318 13.03 5.82 -3.82
CA TYR A 318 13.91 5.48 -4.94
C TYR A 318 14.45 6.70 -5.69
N ASP A 319 13.68 7.78 -5.73
CA ASP A 319 14.14 9.04 -6.29
C ASP A 319 15.23 9.66 -5.40
N LEU A 320 15.05 9.62 -4.09
CA LEU A 320 16.04 10.07 -3.11
C LEU A 320 17.28 9.17 -3.10
N TYR A 321 17.09 7.85 -3.14
CA TYR A 321 18.18 6.88 -3.20
C TYR A 321 19.08 7.14 -4.41
N ARG A 322 18.50 7.24 -5.61
CA ARG A 322 19.26 7.57 -6.84
C ARG A 322 19.99 8.91 -6.73
N ALA A 323 19.34 9.92 -6.17
CA ALA A 323 19.95 11.21 -5.99
C ALA A 323 21.14 11.18 -5.03
N ARG A 324 21.05 10.40 -3.93
CA ARG A 324 22.15 10.16 -2.98
C ARG A 324 23.34 9.49 -3.67
N GLU A 325 23.11 8.39 -4.40
CA GLU A 325 24.15 7.66 -5.11
C GLU A 325 24.84 8.52 -6.17
N ASN A 326 24.07 9.23 -7.01
CA ASN A 326 24.61 10.12 -8.05
C ASN A 326 25.46 11.26 -7.45
N ARG A 327 25.12 11.74 -6.28
CA ARG A 327 25.85 12.82 -5.57
C ARG A 327 26.96 12.29 -4.69
N LYS A 328 27.07 10.95 -4.55
CA LYS A 328 28.06 10.27 -3.68
C LYS A 328 28.00 10.76 -2.24
N VAL A 329 26.80 11.03 -1.72
CA VAL A 329 26.58 11.51 -0.33
C VAL A 329 26.58 10.31 0.60
N LYS A 330 27.39 10.38 1.69
CA LYS A 330 27.59 9.25 2.62
C LYS A 330 27.06 9.51 4.04
N ASP A 331 26.68 10.75 4.33
CA ASP A 331 26.26 11.21 5.65
C ASP A 331 24.74 11.51 5.72
N VAL A 332 23.96 10.97 4.78
CA VAL A 332 22.50 11.05 4.74
C VAL A 332 21.90 9.66 4.82
N ALA A 333 21.14 9.37 5.88
CA ALA A 333 20.30 8.18 5.98
C ALA A 333 18.90 8.44 5.39
N ILE A 334 18.34 7.46 4.69
CA ILE A 334 16.99 7.53 4.11
C ILE A 334 16.17 6.36 4.65
N VAL A 335 15.22 6.65 5.53
CA VAL A 335 14.37 5.70 6.23
C VAL A 335 12.95 5.76 5.64
N ARG A 336 12.33 4.59 5.45
CA ARG A 336 10.99 4.48 4.88
C ARG A 336 9.97 4.17 5.97
N ILE A 337 8.93 4.98 6.08
CA ILE A 337 7.75 4.66 6.88
C ILE A 337 6.75 4.00 5.94
N GLU A 338 6.57 2.68 6.07
CA GLU A 338 5.73 1.86 5.21
C GLU A 338 4.28 1.79 5.73
N GLN A 339 4.09 1.75 7.07
CA GLN A 339 2.78 1.88 7.68
C GLN A 339 2.57 3.31 8.14
N LEU A 340 1.53 3.95 7.61
CA LEU A 340 1.19 5.35 7.88
C LEU A 340 0.13 5.47 8.99
N PHE A 341 -0.70 4.45 9.16
CA PHE A 341 -1.65 4.35 10.26
C PHE A 341 -1.94 2.88 10.62
N PRO A 342 -1.96 2.51 11.91
CA PRO A 342 -1.45 3.29 13.02
C PRO A 342 0.03 3.62 12.83
N LEU A 343 0.44 4.82 13.26
CA LEU A 343 1.83 5.24 13.09
C LEU A 343 2.76 4.46 14.03
N PRO A 344 3.84 3.81 13.56
CA PRO A 344 4.76 3.03 14.39
C PRO A 344 5.73 3.94 15.16
N ILE A 345 5.20 4.64 16.17
CA ILE A 345 5.90 5.71 16.89
C ILE A 345 7.18 5.19 17.56
N ASP A 346 7.11 4.03 18.19
CA ASP A 346 8.28 3.48 18.91
C ASP A 346 9.39 3.06 17.95
N GLU A 347 9.05 2.49 16.79
CA GLU A 347 10.05 2.20 15.75
C GLU A 347 10.68 3.49 15.20
N ILE A 348 9.88 4.54 14.99
CA ILE A 348 10.40 5.85 14.56
C ILE A 348 11.34 6.44 15.61
N ARG A 349 11.01 6.35 16.90
CA ARG A 349 11.87 6.79 17.99
C ARG A 349 13.17 6.00 18.07
N ASN A 350 13.11 4.68 17.91
CA ASN A 350 14.31 3.84 17.84
C ASN A 350 15.25 4.26 16.68
N ILE A 351 14.68 4.67 15.56
CA ILE A 351 15.46 5.23 14.44
C ILE A 351 16.08 6.58 14.81
N LEU A 352 15.34 7.48 15.45
CA LEU A 352 15.87 8.76 15.91
C LEU A 352 17.04 8.55 16.89
N ASP A 353 16.90 7.64 17.82
CA ASP A 353 17.94 7.29 18.79
C ASP A 353 19.17 6.66 18.12
N LYS A 354 18.96 5.80 17.12
CA LYS A 354 20.06 5.21 16.33
C LYS A 354 20.89 6.26 15.60
N TYR A 355 20.24 7.29 15.07
CA TYR A 355 20.88 8.36 14.30
C TYR A 355 21.08 9.64 15.12
N PHE A 356 21.42 9.51 16.39
CA PHE A 356 21.54 10.61 17.37
C PHE A 356 22.51 11.74 16.96
N ASN A 357 23.43 11.48 16.03
CA ASN A 357 24.35 12.48 15.48
C ASN A 357 23.73 13.32 14.35
N ALA A 358 22.53 12.97 13.87
CA ALA A 358 21.85 13.73 12.83
C ALA A 358 21.34 15.06 13.41
N ASN A 359 21.77 16.16 12.83
CA ASN A 359 21.39 17.51 13.23
C ASN A 359 20.36 18.16 12.27
N ASP A 360 20.00 17.47 11.16
CA ASP A 360 18.94 17.86 10.23
C ASP A 360 18.04 16.64 10.03
N ILE A 361 16.85 16.66 10.63
CA ILE A 361 15.85 15.61 10.50
C ILE A 361 14.78 16.11 9.52
N VAL A 362 14.55 15.34 8.48
CA VAL A 362 13.73 15.75 7.34
C VAL A 362 12.58 14.76 7.12
N TRP A 363 11.36 15.27 7.02
CA TRP A 363 10.30 14.57 6.32
C TRP A 363 10.28 15.01 4.86
N ALA A 364 10.48 14.08 3.93
CA ALA A 364 10.48 14.33 2.49
C ALA A 364 9.32 13.62 1.80
N GLN A 365 8.53 14.36 1.04
CA GLN A 365 7.40 13.82 0.27
C GLN A 365 7.31 14.46 -1.11
N GLU A 366 6.78 13.73 -2.08
CA GLU A 366 6.58 14.22 -3.44
C GLU A 366 5.28 15.01 -3.61
N GLU A 367 4.34 14.89 -2.70
CA GLU A 367 3.08 15.60 -2.65
C GLU A 367 3.26 17.08 -2.28
N PRO A 368 2.29 17.94 -2.62
CA PRO A 368 2.23 19.30 -2.09
C PRO A 368 2.16 19.32 -0.55
N LYS A 369 2.65 20.40 0.05
CA LYS A 369 2.76 20.53 1.51
C LYS A 369 1.42 20.40 2.26
N ASN A 370 0.31 20.73 1.63
CA ASN A 370 -1.05 20.57 2.17
C ASN A 370 -1.66 19.20 1.90
N MET A 371 -0.92 18.31 1.27
CA MET A 371 -1.32 16.95 0.91
C MET A 371 -0.31 15.95 1.48
N GLY A 372 -0.56 14.65 1.25
CA GLY A 372 0.33 13.59 1.72
C GLY A 372 0.31 13.40 3.23
N VAL A 373 1.44 13.01 3.80
CA VAL A 373 1.55 12.50 5.17
C VAL A 373 1.89 13.59 6.19
N TRP A 374 2.44 14.72 5.74
CA TRP A 374 3.04 15.72 6.66
C TRP A 374 2.11 16.20 7.79
N SER A 375 0.85 16.53 7.48
CA SER A 375 -0.10 16.99 8.50
C SER A 375 -0.42 15.91 9.53
N HIS A 376 -0.45 14.64 9.10
CA HIS A 376 -0.67 13.50 9.98
C HIS A 376 0.51 13.30 10.94
N LEU A 377 1.74 13.40 10.47
CA LEU A 377 2.92 13.33 11.33
C LEU A 377 2.92 14.43 12.39
N LEU A 378 2.60 15.67 12.02
CA LEU A 378 2.52 16.79 12.96
C LEU A 378 1.45 16.60 14.05
N LEU A 379 0.39 15.84 13.74
CA LEU A 379 -0.69 15.57 14.69
C LEU A 379 -0.35 14.42 15.64
N HIS A 380 0.31 13.37 15.15
CA HIS A 380 0.48 12.11 15.88
C HIS A 380 1.90 11.87 16.42
N LEU A 381 2.92 12.55 15.90
CA LEU A 381 4.31 12.42 16.32
C LEU A 381 4.82 13.74 16.90
N SER A 382 5.04 13.81 18.21
CA SER A 382 5.48 15.03 18.90
C SER A 382 6.79 15.57 18.35
N GLU A 383 7.72 14.68 18.01
CA GLU A 383 9.06 14.95 17.47
C GLU A 383 9.01 15.59 16.07
N ALA A 384 7.91 15.37 15.33
CA ALA A 384 7.76 15.92 13.97
C ALA A 384 7.77 17.47 13.94
N LYS A 385 7.53 18.14 15.06
CA LYS A 385 7.61 19.60 15.17
C LYS A 385 9.03 20.13 14.93
N GLU A 386 10.04 19.31 15.19
CA GLU A 386 11.45 19.63 14.98
C GLU A 386 11.93 19.20 13.58
N PHE A 387 11.13 18.43 12.84
CA PHE A 387 11.49 18.00 11.51
C PHE A 387 11.37 19.13 10.50
N ARG A 388 12.31 19.19 9.59
CA ARG A 388 12.23 20.03 8.40
C ARG A 388 11.39 19.33 7.33
N SER A 389 10.24 19.91 6.95
CA SER A 389 9.42 19.37 5.88
C SER A 389 9.92 19.80 4.52
N VAL A 390 10.23 18.84 3.66
CA VAL A 390 10.59 19.05 2.25
C VAL A 390 9.53 18.44 1.34
N SER A 391 8.87 19.29 0.56
CA SER A 391 7.74 18.92 -0.28
C SER A 391 7.55 19.93 -1.40
N ARG A 392 6.62 19.68 -2.32
CA ARG A 392 6.12 20.73 -3.22
C ARG A 392 5.43 21.82 -2.39
N ARG A 393 5.37 23.04 -2.93
CA ARG A 393 4.61 24.14 -2.30
C ARG A 393 3.12 23.78 -2.21
N PHE A 394 2.34 24.56 -1.45
CA PHE A 394 0.89 24.43 -1.37
C PHE A 394 0.23 24.56 -2.76
N TYR A 395 -0.66 23.62 -3.06
CA TYR A 395 -1.44 23.59 -4.30
C TYR A 395 -2.87 23.11 -4.05
N GLY A 396 -3.83 23.63 -4.84
CA GLY A 396 -5.18 23.07 -4.90
C GLY A 396 -5.25 21.82 -5.76
N ALA A 397 -4.52 21.77 -6.90
CA ALA A 397 -4.40 20.57 -7.71
C ALA A 397 -3.22 19.71 -7.24
N PRO A 398 -3.31 18.35 -7.32
CA PRO A 398 -2.21 17.49 -6.87
C PRO A 398 -0.94 17.69 -7.69
N ALA A 399 -1.03 17.72 -9.01
CA ALA A 399 0.13 17.78 -9.89
C ALA A 399 -0.01 18.79 -11.02
N ALA A 400 1.11 19.06 -11.72
CA ALA A 400 1.14 19.93 -12.88
C ALA A 400 0.78 19.16 -14.16
N GLY A 401 -0.01 19.76 -15.05
CA GLY A 401 -0.36 19.19 -16.36
C GLY A 401 0.79 19.19 -17.38
N SER A 402 1.93 19.83 -17.08
CA SER A 402 3.09 19.88 -17.97
C SER A 402 4.24 19.06 -17.41
N SER A 403 4.73 18.06 -18.16
CA SER A 403 5.89 17.22 -17.80
C SER A 403 7.15 18.05 -17.54
N LYS A 404 7.39 19.13 -18.31
CA LYS A 404 8.54 20.03 -18.08
C LYS A 404 8.46 20.75 -16.73
N ARG A 405 7.26 21.21 -16.33
CA ARG A 405 7.03 21.83 -15.01
C ARG A 405 7.11 20.81 -13.91
N PHE A 406 6.60 19.62 -14.17
CA PHE A 406 6.68 18.50 -13.23
C PHE A 406 8.13 18.17 -12.91
N ASN A 407 8.96 17.85 -13.91
CA ASN A 407 10.37 17.49 -13.75
C ASN A 407 11.15 18.59 -13.01
N LYS A 408 10.95 19.85 -13.37
CA LYS A 408 11.60 20.98 -12.67
C LYS A 408 11.27 20.98 -11.18
N ARG A 409 10.00 20.86 -10.82
CA ARG A 409 9.54 20.88 -9.42
C ARG A 409 9.95 19.65 -8.64
N HIS A 410 9.96 18.49 -9.31
CA HIS A 410 10.38 17.24 -8.70
C HIS A 410 11.86 17.30 -8.34
N ASN A 411 12.70 17.73 -9.27
CA ASN A 411 14.12 17.92 -9.01
C ASN A 411 14.39 18.98 -7.93
N GLU A 412 13.60 20.07 -7.90
CA GLU A 412 13.70 21.07 -6.83
C GLU A 412 13.45 20.46 -5.46
N VAL A 413 12.45 19.56 -5.30
CA VAL A 413 12.18 18.87 -4.02
C VAL A 413 13.36 17.98 -3.63
N ILE A 414 13.89 17.20 -4.59
CA ILE A 414 15.07 16.35 -4.34
C ILE A 414 16.28 17.20 -3.94
N ASP A 415 16.53 18.32 -4.66
CA ASP A 415 17.62 19.23 -4.34
C ASP A 415 17.51 19.79 -2.92
N TYR A 416 16.30 20.12 -2.45
CA TYR A 416 16.09 20.63 -1.08
C TYR A 416 16.32 19.59 0.02
N VAL A 417 16.21 18.30 -0.28
CA VAL A 417 16.55 17.25 0.69
C VAL A 417 18.06 17.27 0.96
N PHE A 418 18.89 17.39 -0.09
CA PHE A 418 20.34 17.28 0.01
C PHE A 418 21.07 18.62 0.22
N ASP A 419 20.46 19.76 -0.13
CA ASP A 419 21.10 21.07 -0.15
C ASP A 419 20.54 22.00 0.94
N GLU A 420 21.29 22.23 2.02
CA GLU A 420 20.88 23.03 3.19
C GLU A 420 20.68 24.52 2.87
N LYS A 421 21.30 25.02 1.82
CA LYS A 421 21.28 26.46 1.47
C LYS A 421 20.02 26.94 0.75
N LYS A 422 19.15 26.01 0.35
CA LYS A 422 17.94 26.34 -0.42
C LYS A 422 16.66 26.16 0.40
N ASP A 423 16.52 26.87 1.52
CA ASP A 423 15.26 26.92 2.27
C ASP A 423 14.20 27.72 1.48
N ASN A 424 13.23 27.03 0.90
CA ASN A 424 12.21 27.61 -0.01
C ASN A 424 11.31 28.67 0.64
N PHE A 425 11.26 28.76 1.96
CA PHE A 425 10.37 29.67 2.68
C PHE A 425 10.97 31.04 3.02
N LYS A 426 12.31 31.20 3.01
CA LYS A 426 12.96 32.49 3.32
C LYS A 426 13.00 33.50 2.17
N LEU A 427 12.72 33.09 0.92
CA LEU A 427 12.92 33.94 -0.26
C LEU A 427 11.86 35.02 -0.50
N LYS A 428 10.75 35.05 0.23
CA LYS A 428 9.70 36.07 0.03
C LYS A 428 9.79 37.30 0.93
N LYS A 429 10.61 37.32 1.97
CA LYS A 429 10.76 38.53 2.83
C LYS A 429 11.69 39.61 2.25
N LYS A 430 12.50 39.34 1.25
CA LYS A 430 13.44 40.33 0.65
C LYS A 430 12.90 41.19 -0.50
N ARG A 431 11.70 40.94 -1.01
CA ARG A 431 11.13 41.72 -2.15
C ARG A 431 10.21 42.88 -1.74
N LYS A 432 9.98 43.17 -0.47
CA LYS A 432 9.15 44.29 -0.01
C LYS A 432 9.93 45.52 0.45
N LYS A 433 11.26 45.59 0.23
CA LYS A 433 12.08 46.75 0.63
C LYS A 433 12.74 47.49 -0.56
N LYS A 434 12.19 47.48 -1.75
CA LYS A 434 12.60 48.34 -2.87
C LYS A 434 11.37 48.79 -3.65
N ARG A 435 10.57 49.64 -3.05
CA ARG A 435 9.68 50.63 -3.68
C ARG A 435 9.35 51.67 -2.58
N ASN A 436 10.21 52.59 -2.44
CA ASN A 436 10.00 54.00 -2.10
C ASN A 436 10.98 54.80 -2.91
#